data_69f5db07a782cf1315cd0238a5d1b577
#
_entry.id   69f5db07a782cf1315cd0238a5d1b577
#
_cell.length_a   1.000
_cell.length_b   1.000
_cell.length_c   1.000
_cell.angle_alpha   90.00
_cell.angle_beta   90.00
_cell.angle_gamma   90.00
#
_symmetry.space_group_name_H-M   'P 1'
#
loop_
_entity.id
_entity.type
_entity.pdbx_description
1 polymer ?
#
loop_
_entity_poly.entity_id
_entity_poly.type
_entity_poly.pdbx_seq_one_letter_code
_entity_poly.pdbx_strand_id
1 'polypeptide(L)'
;MNEVEMNKQAKLSEHFSLGELTKTKHVTADGNIPSHEVIENLKRLCWWLEELRYCYNTLYCLKPGEDYETSENVEGIVINSGYRSPAVNKLAGGVPTSNHVTGCAVDIRCVGKEQMIRYASILLDIGQHRKRV
;
A
#
# COMPACT_ATOMS: atom_id res chain seq x y z
N MET A 1 -30.05 5.89 -10.52
CA MET A 1 -28.75 5.58 -11.05
C MET A 1 -28.04 4.59 -10.14
N ASN A 2 -27.51 3.60 -10.73
CA ASN A 2 -26.82 2.59 -9.96
C ASN A 2 -25.35 2.91 -9.86
N GLU A 3 -25.02 3.63 -8.81
CA GLU A 3 -23.62 3.82 -8.50
C GLU A 3 -23.11 2.56 -7.82
N VAL A 4 -22.07 2.01 -8.39
CA VAL A 4 -21.35 0.95 -7.71
C VAL A 4 -20.50 1.61 -6.64
N GLU A 5 -20.97 1.57 -5.41
CA GLU A 5 -20.21 2.09 -4.30
C GLU A 5 -19.08 1.12 -3.97
N MET A 6 -17.90 1.69 -3.88
CA MET A 6 -16.73 0.94 -3.43
C MET A 6 -16.80 0.73 -1.91
N ASN A 7 -16.71 -0.51 -1.47
CA ASN A 7 -16.59 -0.79 -0.04
C ASN A 7 -15.17 -0.50 0.43
N LYS A 8 -14.94 0.72 0.89
CA LYS A 8 -13.62 1.17 1.33
C LYS A 8 -13.09 0.42 2.56
N GLN A 9 -13.98 -0.19 3.33
CA GLN A 9 -13.60 -0.94 4.54
C GLN A 9 -13.22 -2.39 4.24
N ALA A 10 -13.46 -2.85 3.01
CA ALA A 10 -13.07 -4.20 2.62
C ALA A 10 -11.56 -4.36 2.76
N LYS A 11 -11.14 -5.42 3.41
CA LYS A 11 -9.71 -5.69 3.61
C LYS A 11 -9.12 -6.39 2.40
N LEU A 12 -7.99 -5.88 1.95
CA LEU A 12 -7.17 -6.53 0.92
C LEU A 12 -6.14 -7.47 1.55
N SER A 13 -5.79 -7.19 2.79
CA SER A 13 -4.94 -8.01 3.65
C SER A 13 -5.28 -7.70 5.10
N GLU A 14 -4.60 -8.30 6.05
CA GLU A 14 -4.90 -8.14 7.47
C GLU A 14 -4.92 -6.67 7.91
N HIS A 15 -3.95 -5.86 7.43
CA HIS A 15 -3.77 -4.49 7.91
C HIS A 15 -4.05 -3.41 6.86
N PHE A 16 -4.44 -3.78 5.64
CA PHE A 16 -4.66 -2.81 4.57
C PHE A 16 -6.03 -2.98 3.94
N SER A 17 -6.74 -1.85 3.81
CA SER A 17 -8.09 -1.82 3.26
C SER A 17 -8.10 -1.31 1.83
N LEU A 18 -9.17 -1.58 1.12
CA LEU A 18 -9.41 -1.05 -0.22
C LEU A 18 -9.40 0.48 -0.22
N GLY A 19 -9.97 1.10 0.82
CA GLY A 19 -9.98 2.56 0.94
C GLY A 19 -8.58 3.15 1.01
N GLU A 20 -7.67 2.51 1.75
CA GLU A 20 -6.28 2.96 1.83
C GLU A 20 -5.57 2.87 0.49
N LEU A 21 -5.79 1.78 -0.24
CA LEU A 21 -5.13 1.52 -1.52
C LEU A 21 -5.75 2.26 -2.71
N THR A 22 -6.84 2.99 -2.48
CA THR A 22 -7.51 3.80 -3.50
C THR A 22 -7.68 5.25 -3.06
N LYS A 23 -7.04 5.63 -1.97
CA LYS A 23 -7.14 6.97 -1.41
C LYS A 23 -6.67 8.03 -2.39
N THR A 24 -7.48 9.07 -2.61
CA THR A 24 -7.13 10.22 -3.43
C THR A 24 -7.90 11.44 -2.96
N LYS A 25 -7.28 12.61 -3.10
CA LYS A 25 -7.96 13.90 -2.89
C LYS A 25 -8.71 14.37 -4.14
N HIS A 26 -8.50 13.73 -5.28
CA HIS A 26 -9.13 14.11 -6.52
C HIS A 26 -10.50 13.46 -6.65
N VAL A 27 -11.50 14.25 -6.99
CA VAL A 27 -12.86 13.78 -7.23
C VAL A 27 -13.08 13.66 -8.72
N THR A 28 -13.40 12.45 -9.18
CA THR A 28 -13.63 12.17 -10.59
C THR A 28 -14.97 11.46 -10.76
N ALA A 29 -15.52 11.50 -11.98
CA ALA A 29 -16.78 10.86 -12.29
C ALA A 29 -16.73 9.34 -12.10
N ASP A 30 -15.55 8.74 -12.28
CA ASP A 30 -15.37 7.29 -12.12
C ASP A 30 -15.23 6.84 -10.66
N GLY A 31 -15.17 7.80 -9.72
CA GLY A 31 -15.05 7.52 -8.30
C GLY A 31 -13.76 6.81 -7.88
N ASN A 32 -12.79 6.74 -8.77
CA ASN A 32 -11.54 6.00 -8.56
C ASN A 32 -11.79 4.54 -8.16
N ILE A 33 -12.83 3.94 -8.71
CA ILE A 33 -13.23 2.55 -8.40
C ILE A 33 -12.40 1.60 -9.25
N PRO A 34 -11.63 0.69 -8.61
CA PRO A 34 -10.78 -0.25 -9.34
C PRO A 34 -11.58 -1.41 -9.94
N SER A 35 -11.10 -1.93 -11.07
CA SER A 35 -11.61 -3.16 -11.63
C SER A 35 -11.20 -4.36 -10.76
N HIS A 36 -11.80 -5.51 -11.02
CA HIS A 36 -11.42 -6.75 -10.34
C HIS A 36 -9.93 -7.10 -10.54
N GLU A 37 -9.43 -6.92 -11.76
CA GLU A 37 -8.02 -7.16 -12.07
C GLU A 37 -7.09 -6.25 -11.26
N VAL A 38 -7.44 -4.97 -11.16
CA VAL A 38 -6.68 -4.01 -10.36
C VAL A 38 -6.70 -4.42 -8.89
N ILE A 39 -7.84 -4.85 -8.37
CA ILE A 39 -7.94 -5.31 -6.97
C ILE A 39 -6.99 -6.48 -6.73
N GLU A 40 -6.91 -7.43 -7.66
CA GLU A 40 -5.97 -8.56 -7.53
C GLU A 40 -4.52 -8.08 -7.51
N ASN A 41 -4.18 -7.07 -8.33
CA ASN A 41 -2.85 -6.47 -8.30
C ASN A 41 -2.58 -5.77 -6.97
N LEU A 42 -3.57 -5.05 -6.45
CA LEU A 42 -3.45 -4.39 -5.14
C LEU A 42 -3.24 -5.40 -4.01
N LYS A 43 -3.89 -6.55 -4.07
CA LYS A 43 -3.68 -7.62 -3.08
C LYS A 43 -2.25 -8.12 -3.09
N ARG A 44 -1.62 -8.23 -4.27
CA ARG A 44 -0.21 -8.61 -4.37
C ARG A 44 0.70 -7.57 -3.76
N LEU A 45 0.40 -6.28 -3.96
CA LEU A 45 1.13 -5.20 -3.28
C LEU A 45 0.97 -5.29 -1.77
N CYS A 46 -0.23 -5.60 -1.29
CA CYS A 46 -0.48 -5.73 0.14
C CYS A 46 0.37 -6.83 0.78
N TRP A 47 0.69 -7.90 0.05
CA TRP A 47 1.62 -8.90 0.56
C TRP A 47 2.97 -8.27 0.91
N TRP A 48 3.50 -7.44 0.00
CA TRP A 48 4.75 -6.72 0.23
C TRP A 48 4.65 -5.74 1.40
N LEU A 49 3.52 -5.05 1.50
CA LEU A 49 3.27 -4.09 2.58
C LEU A 49 3.16 -4.78 3.94
N GLU A 50 2.53 -5.95 4.00
CA GLU A 50 2.45 -6.72 5.24
C GLU A 50 3.83 -7.21 5.67
N GLU A 51 4.64 -7.68 4.74
CA GLU A 51 6.01 -8.11 5.02
C GLU A 51 6.87 -6.94 5.49
N LEU A 52 6.76 -5.80 4.84
CA LEU A 52 7.47 -4.58 5.24
C LEU A 52 7.05 -4.16 6.66
N ARG A 53 5.75 -4.16 6.92
CA ARG A 53 5.21 -3.81 8.24
C ARG A 53 5.76 -4.73 9.33
N TYR A 54 5.74 -6.01 9.09
CA TYR A 54 6.24 -7.00 10.04
C TYR A 54 7.74 -6.84 10.29
N CYS A 55 8.54 -6.78 9.23
CA CYS A 55 9.98 -6.69 9.36
C CYS A 55 10.43 -5.39 10.02
N TYR A 56 9.83 -4.28 9.62
CA TYR A 56 10.18 -2.97 10.18
C TYR A 56 9.90 -2.93 11.68
N ASN A 57 8.73 -3.39 12.08
CA ASN A 57 8.34 -3.38 13.49
C ASN A 57 9.19 -4.33 14.31
N THR A 58 9.44 -5.53 13.83
CA THR A 58 10.27 -6.51 14.52
C THR A 58 11.69 -6.02 14.72
N LEU A 59 12.24 -5.34 13.70
CA LEU A 59 13.62 -4.87 13.76
C LEU A 59 13.80 -3.57 14.54
N TYR A 60 12.81 -2.67 14.50
CA TYR A 60 13.04 -1.29 14.94
C TYR A 60 12.05 -0.74 15.96
N CYS A 61 10.88 -1.34 16.11
CA CYS A 61 9.83 -0.79 16.96
C CYS A 61 9.53 -1.60 18.21
N LEU A 62 9.52 -2.93 18.10
CA LEU A 62 9.18 -3.79 19.22
C LEU A 62 10.32 -3.82 20.24
N LYS A 63 9.95 -3.78 21.53
CA LYS A 63 10.88 -4.01 22.62
C LYS A 63 11.05 -5.50 22.86
N PRO A 64 12.16 -5.93 23.51
CA PRO A 64 12.37 -7.34 23.81
C PRO A 64 11.16 -7.96 24.53
N GLY A 65 10.70 -9.09 24.03
CA GLY A 65 9.57 -9.82 24.60
C GLY A 65 8.19 -9.36 24.15
N GLU A 66 8.10 -8.27 23.35
CA GLU A 66 6.82 -7.81 22.86
C GLU A 66 6.35 -8.62 21.64
N ASP A 67 5.03 -8.82 21.56
CA ASP A 67 4.37 -9.53 20.47
C ASP A 67 3.92 -8.51 19.40
N TYR A 68 4.27 -8.79 18.16
CA TYR A 68 3.87 -7.95 17.01
C TYR A 68 2.36 -7.73 16.94
N GLU A 69 1.56 -8.74 17.26
CA GLU A 69 0.10 -8.64 17.12
C GLU A 69 -0.57 -7.81 18.21
N THR A 70 0.08 -7.62 19.35
CA THR A 70 -0.55 -6.99 20.53
C THR A 70 0.18 -5.77 21.06
N SER A 71 1.43 -5.53 20.66
CA SER A 71 2.21 -4.42 21.20
C SER A 71 1.66 -3.06 20.76
N GLU A 72 1.66 -2.11 21.68
CA GLU A 72 1.32 -0.71 21.42
C GLU A 72 2.42 0.02 20.64
N ASN A 73 3.61 -0.56 20.54
CA ASN A 73 4.75 0.04 19.89
C ASN A 73 4.80 -0.24 18.38
N VAL A 74 3.86 -1.00 17.85
CA VAL A 74 3.79 -1.29 16.41
C VAL A 74 3.39 -0.02 15.66
N GLU A 75 4.18 0.31 14.63
CA GLU A 75 3.89 1.42 13.72
C GLU A 75 3.26 0.90 12.43
N GLY A 76 2.18 1.53 11.99
CA GLY A 76 1.54 1.19 10.72
C GLY A 76 2.29 1.76 9.53
N ILE A 77 2.10 1.15 8.37
CA ILE A 77 2.57 1.69 7.10
C ILE A 77 1.47 2.59 6.55
N VAL A 78 1.79 3.86 6.29
CA VAL A 78 0.82 4.84 5.79
C VAL A 78 0.92 4.93 4.28
N ILE A 79 -0.21 4.71 3.62
CA ILE A 79 -0.31 4.78 2.16
C ILE A 79 -0.63 6.21 1.76
N ASN A 80 0.21 6.82 0.93
CA ASN A 80 -0.04 8.14 0.38
C ASN A 80 -0.83 8.06 -0.93
N SER A 81 -0.55 7.08 -1.77
CA SER A 81 -1.24 6.88 -3.03
C SER A 81 -1.09 5.43 -3.47
N GLY A 82 -2.19 4.82 -3.87
CA GLY A 82 -2.20 3.47 -4.45
C GLY A 82 -2.77 3.53 -5.86
N TYR A 83 -3.89 2.85 -6.09
CA TYR A 83 -4.55 2.87 -7.39
C TYR A 83 -5.00 4.29 -7.77
N ARG A 84 -4.79 4.62 -9.02
CA ARG A 84 -5.32 5.83 -9.67
C ARG A 84 -6.03 5.41 -10.94
N SER A 85 -7.33 5.74 -11.08
CA SER A 85 -7.98 5.65 -12.37
C SER A 85 -7.27 6.55 -13.39
N PRO A 86 -7.44 6.34 -14.70
CA PRO A 86 -6.82 7.25 -15.68
C PRO A 86 -7.18 8.72 -15.44
N ALA A 87 -8.41 9.01 -15.04
CA ALA A 87 -8.85 10.37 -14.75
C ALA A 87 -8.12 10.95 -13.52
N VAL A 88 -8.03 10.19 -12.43
CA VAL A 88 -7.31 10.60 -11.23
C VAL A 88 -5.82 10.76 -11.53
N ASN A 89 -5.24 9.83 -12.29
CA ASN A 89 -3.83 9.88 -12.65
C ASN A 89 -3.49 11.16 -13.41
N LYS A 90 -4.36 11.56 -14.33
CA LYS A 90 -4.20 12.80 -15.09
C LYS A 90 -4.21 14.02 -14.17
N LEU A 91 -5.15 14.09 -13.24
CA LEU A 91 -5.24 15.19 -12.27
C LEU A 91 -4.04 15.20 -11.32
N ALA A 92 -3.49 14.06 -11.00
CA ALA A 92 -2.31 13.95 -10.15
C ALA A 92 -1.00 14.26 -10.88
N GLY A 93 -1.06 14.49 -12.19
CA GLY A 93 0.13 14.78 -13.00
C GLY A 93 0.92 13.54 -13.41
N GLY A 94 0.34 12.35 -13.28
CA GLY A 94 1.00 11.11 -13.68
C GLY A 94 0.98 10.87 -15.18
N VAL A 95 1.96 10.08 -15.65
CA VAL A 95 1.99 9.66 -17.05
C VAL A 95 0.95 8.56 -17.29
N PRO A 96 0.35 8.46 -18.51
CA PRO A 96 -0.68 7.45 -18.77
C PRO A 96 -0.22 6.01 -18.56
N THR A 97 1.08 5.73 -18.64
CA THR A 97 1.66 4.41 -18.43
C THR A 97 2.07 4.15 -16.99
N SER A 98 1.68 5.01 -16.04
CA SER A 98 2.02 4.84 -14.64
C SER A 98 1.48 3.51 -14.10
N ASN A 99 2.30 2.83 -13.31
CA ASN A 99 1.90 1.58 -12.64
C ASN A 99 0.80 1.79 -11.58
N HIS A 100 0.57 3.02 -11.15
CA HIS A 100 -0.57 3.34 -10.28
C HIS A 100 -1.91 3.05 -10.97
N VAL A 101 -1.98 3.20 -12.29
CA VAL A 101 -3.20 2.97 -13.08
C VAL A 101 -3.60 1.49 -13.10
N THR A 102 -2.63 0.60 -12.99
CA THR A 102 -2.89 -0.85 -12.98
C THR A 102 -2.99 -1.45 -11.58
N GLY A 103 -2.77 -0.65 -10.55
CA GLY A 103 -2.73 -1.15 -9.18
C GLY A 103 -1.41 -1.85 -8.83
N CYS A 104 -0.35 -1.57 -9.59
CA CYS A 104 0.96 -2.20 -9.41
C CYS A 104 2.00 -1.28 -8.76
N ALA A 105 1.58 -0.12 -8.27
CA ALA A 105 2.46 0.81 -7.56
C ALA A 105 1.74 1.40 -6.35
N VAL A 106 2.51 1.72 -5.34
CA VAL A 106 2.04 2.38 -4.13
C VAL A 106 3.12 3.32 -3.64
N ASP A 107 2.69 4.51 -3.21
CA ASP A 107 3.56 5.47 -2.53
C ASP A 107 3.27 5.38 -1.04
N ILE A 108 4.29 5.14 -0.25
CA ILE A 108 4.18 5.04 1.20
C ILE A 108 4.90 6.23 1.85
N ARG A 109 4.35 6.68 2.96
CA ARG A 109 4.94 7.77 3.72
C ARG A 109 6.20 7.29 4.43
N CYS A 110 7.27 8.10 4.31
CA CYS A 110 8.48 7.92 5.09
C CYS A 110 8.74 9.17 5.91
N VAL A 111 9.00 9.00 7.20
CA VAL A 111 9.32 10.09 8.11
C VAL A 111 10.84 10.10 8.32
N GLY A 112 11.51 10.99 7.56
CA GLY A 112 12.96 11.13 7.62
C GLY A 112 13.73 10.12 6.78
N LYS A 113 15.02 10.40 6.61
CA LYS A 113 15.89 9.58 5.76
C LYS A 113 16.13 8.19 6.32
N GLU A 114 16.22 8.09 7.63
CA GLU A 114 16.49 6.80 8.29
C GLU A 114 15.39 5.80 8.04
N GLN A 115 14.14 6.21 8.18
CA GLN A 115 13.00 5.33 7.88
C GLN A 115 12.96 4.95 6.41
N MET A 116 13.23 5.89 5.51
CA MET A 116 13.28 5.62 4.08
C MET A 116 14.34 4.56 3.75
N ILE A 117 15.53 4.68 4.32
CA ILE A 117 16.63 3.73 4.10
C ILE A 117 16.25 2.36 4.66
N ARG A 118 15.65 2.31 5.83
CA ARG A 118 15.23 1.07 6.46
C ARG A 118 14.16 0.36 5.66
N TYR A 119 13.15 1.08 5.18
CA TYR A 119 12.11 0.55 4.31
C TYR A 119 12.71 0.01 3.01
N ALA A 120 13.56 0.79 2.35
CA ALA A 120 14.18 0.37 1.10
C ALA A 120 15.04 -0.88 1.30
N SER A 121 15.81 -0.94 2.37
CA SER A 121 16.66 -2.09 2.69
C SER A 121 15.84 -3.36 2.92
N ILE A 122 14.75 -3.24 3.68
CA ILE A 122 13.84 -4.36 3.94
C ILE A 122 13.21 -4.87 2.65
N LEU A 123 12.72 -3.95 1.81
CA LEU A 123 12.08 -4.33 0.55
C LEU A 123 13.05 -5.01 -0.42
N LEU A 124 14.30 -4.54 -0.46
CA LEU A 124 15.35 -5.19 -1.27
C LEU A 124 15.62 -6.60 -0.76
N ASP A 125 15.73 -6.78 0.54
CA ASP A 125 15.94 -8.09 1.16
C ASP A 125 14.81 -9.06 0.83
N ILE A 126 13.56 -8.61 0.99
CA ILE A 126 12.38 -9.41 0.67
C ILE A 126 12.42 -9.81 -0.80
N GLY A 127 12.71 -8.87 -1.70
CA GLY A 127 12.78 -9.12 -3.13
C GLY A 127 13.85 -10.13 -3.51
N GLN A 128 15.03 -10.04 -2.92
CA GLN A 128 16.10 -11.00 -3.15
C GLN A 128 15.77 -12.39 -2.64
N HIS A 129 15.20 -12.46 -1.46
CA HIS A 129 14.79 -13.74 -0.87
C HIS A 129 13.73 -14.43 -1.73
N ARG A 130 12.78 -13.68 -2.25
CA ARG A 130 11.74 -14.20 -3.14
C ARG A 130 12.28 -14.77 -4.45
N LYS A 131 13.31 -14.14 -4.99
CA LYS A 131 13.94 -14.61 -6.24
C LYS A 131 14.65 -15.95 -6.10
N ARG A 132 14.98 -16.33 -4.88
CA ARG A 132 15.70 -17.59 -4.60
C ARG A 132 14.77 -18.80 -4.40
N VAL A 133 13.49 -18.53 -4.32
CA VAL A 133 12.48 -19.58 -4.04
C VAL A 133 11.87 -20.11 -5.33
#